data_b7b9d805623a9bd94883edc321f737ca
#
_entry.id   b7b9d805623a9bd94883edc321f737ca
#
_cell.length_a   1.000
_cell.length_b   1.000
_cell.length_c   1.000
_cell.angle_alpha   90.00
_cell.angle_beta   90.00
_cell.angle_gamma   90.00
#
_symmetry.space_group_name_H-M   'P 1'
#
loop_
_entity.id
_entity.type
_entity.pdbx_description
1 polymer ?
#
loop_
_entity_poly.entity_id
_entity_poly.type
_entity_poly.pdbx_seq_one_letter_code
_entity_poly.pdbx_strand_id
1 'polypeptide(L)'
;MLGLLTYLGDYYHADKVAYQVMASDYVASHPGKVSSLVFMAAYPNTSLAQSNISVLSLYGSEDHVLNRAAFEQAKGEMPTDVTYHEIVGGNHGNFGNYGEQQGDGTATISASEQQAITAERIKELWGEK
;
A
#
# COMPACT_ATOMS: atom_id res chain seq x y z
N MET A 1 -3.18 -11.29 19.22
CA MET A 1 -1.94 -11.26 18.46
C MET A 1 -1.87 -10.04 17.56
N LEU A 2 -0.76 -9.38 17.54
CA LEU A 2 -0.57 -8.22 16.70
C LEU A 2 0.20 -8.62 15.45
N GLY A 3 -0.32 -8.26 14.32
CA GLY A 3 0.31 -8.59 13.07
C GLY A 3 0.44 -7.38 12.16
N LEU A 4 1.43 -7.43 11.31
CA LEU A 4 1.62 -6.46 10.26
C LEU A 4 1.54 -7.19 8.93
N LEU A 5 0.66 -6.73 8.07
CA LEU A 5 0.55 -7.25 6.72
C LEU A 5 0.86 -6.13 5.74
N THR A 6 1.82 -6.35 4.87
CA THR A 6 2.20 -5.39 3.83
C THR A 6 1.90 -5.96 2.47
N TYR A 7 1.59 -5.07 1.54
CA TYR A 7 1.29 -5.46 0.18
C TYR A 7 1.84 -4.42 -0.79
N LEU A 8 2.63 -4.89 -1.76
CA LEU A 8 3.28 -4.03 -2.74
C LEU A 8 2.40 -3.67 -3.93
N GLY A 9 1.17 -4.09 -3.91
CA GLY A 9 0.26 -3.73 -4.98
C GLY A 9 0.53 -4.49 -6.26
N ASP A 10 0.39 -3.81 -7.35
CA ASP A 10 0.40 -4.40 -8.67
C ASP A 10 1.79 -4.68 -9.21
N TYR A 11 2.62 -5.25 -8.42
CA TYR A 11 3.99 -5.43 -8.84
C TYR A 11 4.17 -6.56 -9.85
N TYR A 12 3.55 -7.70 -9.60
CA TYR A 12 3.74 -8.87 -10.44
C TYR A 12 2.55 -9.12 -11.36
N HIS A 13 2.72 -8.99 -12.61
CA HIS A 13 1.89 -9.46 -13.74
C HIS A 13 0.44 -9.87 -13.39
N ALA A 14 0.04 -11.04 -13.88
CA ALA A 14 -1.31 -11.54 -13.70
C ALA A 14 -1.65 -11.91 -12.27
N ASP A 15 -0.66 -12.18 -11.47
CA ASP A 15 -0.86 -12.61 -10.09
C ASP A 15 -1.13 -11.45 -9.13
N LYS A 16 -0.93 -10.22 -9.57
CA LYS A 16 -1.11 -9.03 -8.74
C LYS A 16 -2.48 -8.94 -8.12
N VAL A 17 -3.50 -9.15 -8.93
CA VAL A 17 -4.87 -9.04 -8.47
C VAL A 17 -5.14 -10.08 -7.39
N ALA A 18 -4.59 -11.28 -7.56
CA ALA A 18 -4.74 -12.32 -6.55
C ALA A 18 -4.13 -11.91 -5.21
N TYR A 19 -2.98 -11.24 -5.24
CA TYR A 19 -2.35 -10.75 -4.02
C TYR A 19 -3.20 -9.69 -3.32
N GLN A 20 -3.76 -8.75 -4.06
CA GLN A 20 -4.64 -7.74 -3.48
C GLN A 20 -5.86 -8.39 -2.82
N VAL A 21 -6.47 -9.33 -3.53
CA VAL A 21 -7.61 -10.07 -3.00
C VAL A 21 -7.21 -10.78 -1.72
N MET A 22 -6.06 -11.47 -1.73
CA MET A 22 -5.61 -12.23 -0.57
C MET A 22 -5.42 -11.35 0.65
N ALA A 23 -4.78 -10.19 0.49
CA ALA A 23 -4.50 -9.31 1.61
C ALA A 23 -5.80 -8.75 2.22
N SER A 24 -6.65 -8.17 1.39
CA SER A 24 -7.90 -7.58 1.85
C SER A 24 -8.86 -8.64 2.39
N ASP A 25 -8.98 -9.74 1.67
CA ASP A 25 -9.85 -10.85 2.08
C ASP A 25 -9.39 -11.44 3.42
N TYR A 26 -8.09 -11.62 3.59
CA TYR A 26 -7.57 -12.18 4.83
C TYR A 26 -7.97 -11.29 6.01
N VAL A 27 -7.73 -9.99 5.88
CA VAL A 27 -8.06 -9.05 6.96
C VAL A 27 -9.56 -9.06 7.24
N ALA A 28 -10.37 -9.00 6.19
CA ALA A 28 -11.83 -8.93 6.33
C ALA A 28 -12.41 -10.21 6.94
N SER A 29 -11.83 -11.37 6.59
CA SER A 29 -12.37 -12.66 7.05
C SER A 29 -11.74 -13.17 8.34
N HIS A 30 -10.72 -12.49 8.85
CA HIS A 30 -10.03 -12.90 10.09
C HIS A 30 -9.98 -11.74 11.09
N PRO A 31 -11.14 -11.30 11.60
CA PRO A 31 -11.18 -10.17 12.54
C PRO A 31 -10.28 -10.44 13.74
N GLY A 32 -9.50 -9.45 14.12
CA GLY A 32 -8.62 -9.54 15.28
C GLY A 32 -7.28 -10.22 15.04
N LYS A 33 -7.04 -10.75 13.83
CA LYS A 33 -5.75 -11.40 13.52
C LYS A 33 -4.70 -10.43 13.02
N VAL A 34 -5.13 -9.34 12.39
CA VAL A 34 -4.23 -8.31 11.88
C VAL A 34 -4.65 -6.99 12.51
N SER A 35 -3.70 -6.28 13.10
CA SER A 35 -3.97 -4.97 13.70
C SER A 35 -3.65 -3.81 12.77
N SER A 36 -2.81 -4.04 11.79
CA SER A 36 -2.34 -2.97 10.91
C SER A 36 -2.02 -3.50 9.52
N LEU A 37 -2.25 -2.67 8.50
CA LEU A 37 -2.04 -3.03 7.11
C LEU A 37 -1.38 -1.86 6.39
N VAL A 38 -0.36 -2.13 5.60
CA VAL A 38 0.28 -1.14 4.74
C VAL A 38 -0.01 -1.46 3.30
N PHE A 39 -0.55 -0.49 2.58
CA PHE A 39 -0.65 -0.55 1.13
C PHE A 39 0.50 0.27 0.52
N MET A 40 1.21 -0.31 -0.41
CA MET A 40 2.26 0.36 -1.17
C MET A 40 1.81 0.37 -2.62
N ALA A 41 1.27 1.50 -3.08
CA ALA A 41 0.74 1.65 -4.43
C ALA A 41 -0.37 0.62 -4.71
N ALA A 42 -1.31 0.49 -3.78
CA ALA A 42 -2.37 -0.51 -3.86
C ALA A 42 -3.64 -0.01 -3.18
N TYR A 43 -4.72 -0.74 -3.36
CA TYR A 43 -6.00 -0.46 -2.73
C TYR A 43 -6.72 -1.78 -2.45
N PRO A 44 -7.67 -1.81 -1.50
CA PRO A 44 -8.35 -3.06 -1.17
C PRO A 44 -9.34 -3.47 -2.26
N ASN A 45 -9.44 -4.78 -2.49
CA ASN A 45 -10.48 -5.35 -3.34
C ASN A 45 -11.70 -5.77 -2.54
N THR A 46 -11.53 -6.00 -1.26
CA THR A 46 -12.61 -6.32 -0.33
C THR A 46 -12.73 -5.17 0.65
N SER A 47 -13.95 -4.78 0.98
CA SER A 47 -14.15 -3.65 1.88
C SER A 47 -13.53 -3.90 3.24
N LEU A 48 -12.79 -2.92 3.73
CA LEU A 48 -12.21 -2.90 5.06
C LEU A 48 -12.90 -1.87 5.96
N ALA A 49 -14.01 -1.30 5.49
CA ALA A 49 -14.68 -0.20 6.17
C ALA A 49 -15.15 -0.58 7.57
N GLN A 50 -15.47 -1.86 7.79
CA GLN A 50 -15.91 -2.35 9.09
C GLN A 50 -14.79 -2.99 9.89
N SER A 51 -13.56 -2.99 9.37
CA SER A 51 -12.42 -3.58 10.07
C SER A 51 -11.88 -2.60 11.10
N ASN A 52 -11.52 -3.14 12.27
CA ASN A 52 -10.95 -2.34 13.35
C ASN A 52 -9.43 -2.43 13.30
N ILE A 53 -8.85 -1.91 12.22
CA ILE A 53 -7.41 -1.94 11.99
C ILE A 53 -6.93 -0.54 11.63
N SER A 54 -5.62 -0.34 11.72
CA SER A 54 -4.95 0.87 11.24
C SER A 54 -4.39 0.61 9.85
N VAL A 55 -4.64 1.50 8.91
CA VAL A 55 -4.14 1.37 7.55
C VAL A 55 -3.24 2.54 7.22
N LEU A 56 -2.09 2.23 6.62
CA LEU A 56 -1.21 3.23 6.02
C LEU A 56 -1.18 2.97 4.52
N SER A 57 -1.55 3.98 3.75
CA SER A 57 -1.55 3.89 2.29
C SER A 57 -0.48 4.82 1.73
N LEU A 58 0.53 4.22 1.10
CA LEU A 58 1.67 4.94 0.52
C LEU A 58 1.60 4.84 -1.00
N TYR A 59 1.88 5.94 -1.67
CA TYR A 59 1.90 5.96 -3.13
C TYR A 59 2.83 7.08 -3.62
N GLY A 60 3.39 6.91 -4.81
CA GLY A 60 4.29 7.89 -5.38
C GLY A 60 3.58 8.89 -6.26
N SER A 61 4.05 10.13 -6.26
CA SER A 61 3.46 11.17 -7.14
C SER A 61 3.69 10.85 -8.62
N GLU A 62 4.76 10.11 -8.92
CA GLU A 62 5.13 9.74 -10.29
C GLU A 62 4.72 8.31 -10.64
N ASP A 63 3.84 7.72 -9.87
CA ASP A 63 3.32 6.39 -10.15
C ASP A 63 2.31 6.47 -11.31
N HIS A 64 2.68 5.94 -12.46
CA HIS A 64 1.82 5.89 -13.63
C HIS A 64 1.24 4.48 -13.88
N VAL A 65 1.48 3.55 -12.97
CA VAL A 65 0.95 2.18 -13.04
C VAL A 65 -0.34 2.06 -12.22
N LEU A 66 -0.37 2.71 -11.06
CA LEU A 66 -1.53 2.66 -10.15
C LEU A 66 -2.77 3.22 -10.84
N ASN A 67 -3.85 2.46 -10.80
CA ASN A 67 -5.14 2.93 -11.31
C ASN A 67 -5.70 3.98 -10.34
N ARG A 68 -5.50 5.24 -10.68
CA ARG A 68 -5.88 6.36 -9.80
C ARG A 68 -7.39 6.43 -9.56
N ALA A 69 -8.19 6.13 -10.58
CA ALA A 69 -9.64 6.16 -10.42
C ALA A 69 -10.10 5.09 -9.43
N ALA A 70 -9.57 3.87 -9.56
CA ALA A 70 -9.89 2.80 -8.62
C ALA A 70 -9.38 3.09 -7.23
N PHE A 71 -8.19 3.69 -7.13
CA PHE A 71 -7.60 4.10 -5.84
C PHE A 71 -8.51 5.11 -5.13
N GLU A 72 -9.01 6.11 -5.85
CA GLU A 72 -9.90 7.11 -5.27
C GLU A 72 -11.23 6.49 -4.83
N GLN A 73 -11.79 5.60 -5.65
CA GLN A 73 -13.02 4.90 -5.28
C GLN A 73 -12.84 4.03 -4.05
N ALA A 74 -11.69 3.39 -3.93
CA ALA A 74 -11.41 2.50 -2.81
C ALA A 74 -11.26 3.22 -1.48
N LYS A 75 -11.15 4.54 -1.47
CA LYS A 75 -11.11 5.30 -0.22
C LYS A 75 -12.36 5.09 0.62
N GLY A 76 -13.50 4.85 -0.03
CA GLY A 76 -14.74 4.54 0.66
C GLY A 76 -14.76 3.16 1.29
N GLU A 77 -13.81 2.31 0.94
CA GLU A 77 -13.71 0.94 1.44
C GLU A 77 -12.65 0.78 2.52
N MET A 78 -12.05 1.88 2.97
CA MET A 78 -11.03 1.87 4.00
C MET A 78 -11.66 2.00 5.39
N PRO A 79 -10.95 1.52 6.42
CA PRO A 79 -11.44 1.71 7.79
C PRO A 79 -11.31 3.17 8.21
N THR A 80 -11.91 3.50 9.34
CA THR A 80 -11.87 4.86 9.89
C THR A 80 -10.44 5.32 10.16
N ASP A 81 -9.58 4.41 10.65
CA ASP A 81 -8.18 4.73 10.96
C ASP A 81 -7.32 4.46 9.74
N VAL A 82 -7.32 5.38 8.80
CA VAL A 82 -6.49 5.29 7.60
C VAL A 82 -5.69 6.57 7.44
N THR A 83 -4.41 6.40 7.11
CA THR A 83 -3.50 7.50 6.81
C THR A 83 -3.00 7.35 5.38
N TYR A 84 -3.12 8.39 4.59
CA TYR A 84 -2.60 8.44 3.22
C TYR A 84 -1.35 9.30 3.21
N HIS A 85 -0.31 8.83 2.53
CA HIS A 85 0.91 9.61 2.37
C HIS A 85 1.43 9.49 0.95
N GLU A 86 1.44 10.62 0.25
CA GLU A 86 2.04 10.68 -1.07
C GLU A 86 3.54 10.92 -0.95
N ILE A 87 4.32 10.07 -1.60
CA ILE A 87 5.77 10.23 -1.66
C ILE A 87 6.10 11.05 -2.90
N VAL A 88 6.39 12.32 -2.69
CA VAL A 88 6.68 13.23 -3.81
C VAL A 88 7.96 12.78 -4.50
N GLY A 89 7.88 12.60 -5.82
CA GLY A 89 9.00 12.13 -6.62
C GLY A 89 9.14 10.62 -6.70
N GLY A 90 8.35 9.88 -5.93
CA GLY A 90 8.37 8.42 -5.99
C GLY A 90 7.52 7.87 -7.13
N ASN A 91 7.83 6.64 -7.54
CA ASN A 91 7.05 5.96 -8.56
C ASN A 91 6.58 4.59 -8.05
N HIS A 92 5.98 3.79 -8.94
CA HIS A 92 5.41 2.51 -8.55
C HIS A 92 6.50 1.48 -8.21
N GLY A 93 7.49 1.35 -9.08
CA GLY A 93 8.49 0.30 -8.98
C GLY A 93 9.48 0.49 -7.86
N ASN A 94 9.70 1.73 -7.42
CA ASN A 94 10.77 2.02 -6.44
C ASN A 94 10.38 1.77 -4.99
N PHE A 95 9.20 1.17 -4.75
CA PHE A 95 8.94 0.61 -3.43
C PHE A 95 9.81 -0.61 -3.15
N GLY A 96 10.42 -1.20 -4.17
CA GLY A 96 11.33 -2.32 -4.04
C GLY A 96 12.48 -2.20 -5.01
N ASN A 97 13.34 -3.21 -5.03
CA ASN A 97 14.51 -3.24 -5.92
C ASN A 97 14.28 -4.19 -7.07
N TYR A 98 13.22 -3.95 -7.80
CA TYR A 98 12.75 -4.85 -8.85
C TYR A 98 13.18 -4.41 -10.26
N GLY A 99 13.77 -3.23 -10.36
CA GLY A 99 14.04 -2.62 -11.64
C GLY A 99 12.84 -1.82 -12.15
N GLU A 100 12.96 -1.33 -13.35
CA GLU A 100 11.92 -0.50 -13.94
C GLU A 100 10.69 -1.33 -14.29
N GLN A 101 9.53 -0.77 -14.05
CA GLN A 101 8.27 -1.38 -14.43
C GLN A 101 7.73 -0.68 -15.67
N GLN A 102 7.29 -1.47 -16.64
CA GLN A 102 6.76 -0.92 -17.88
C GLN A 102 5.56 -0.01 -17.60
N GLY A 103 5.60 1.17 -18.21
CA GLY A 103 4.52 2.13 -18.07
C GLY A 103 4.61 3.02 -16.84
N ASP A 104 5.59 2.79 -15.99
CA ASP A 104 5.76 3.60 -14.78
C ASP A 104 6.30 4.99 -15.10
N GLY A 105 6.08 5.93 -14.17
CA GLY A 105 6.63 7.27 -14.28
C GLY A 105 8.10 7.29 -13.91
N THR A 106 8.77 8.38 -14.30
CA THR A 106 10.17 8.59 -13.96
C THR A 106 10.27 9.21 -12.58
N ALA A 107 10.86 8.48 -11.65
CA ALA A 107 11.05 8.98 -10.31
C ALA A 107 12.05 10.14 -10.29
N THR A 108 11.82 11.11 -9.42
CA THR A 108 12.73 12.24 -9.20
C THR A 108 13.55 12.07 -7.91
N ILE A 109 13.24 11.04 -7.13
CA ILE A 109 14.06 10.62 -6.00
C ILE A 109 14.58 9.22 -6.26
N SER A 110 15.63 8.81 -5.55
CA SER A 110 16.20 7.48 -5.73
C SER A 110 15.30 6.41 -5.11
N ALA A 111 15.46 5.18 -5.56
CA ALA A 111 14.75 4.05 -4.96
C ALA A 111 15.08 3.92 -3.46
N SER A 112 16.33 4.11 -3.09
CA SER A 112 16.71 4.01 -1.68
C SER A 112 16.09 5.12 -0.85
N GLU A 113 15.92 6.31 -1.41
CA GLU A 113 15.26 7.40 -0.72
C GLU A 113 13.76 7.11 -0.55
N GLN A 114 13.11 6.61 -1.60
CA GLN A 114 11.70 6.22 -1.51
C GLN A 114 11.49 5.13 -0.46
N GLN A 115 12.37 4.15 -0.43
CA GLN A 115 12.29 3.06 0.55
C GLN A 115 12.55 3.55 1.97
N ALA A 116 13.47 4.50 2.14
CA ALA A 116 13.74 5.10 3.44
C ALA A 116 12.52 5.87 3.95
N ILE A 117 11.86 6.64 3.08
CA ILE A 117 10.63 7.35 3.44
C ILE A 117 9.55 6.35 3.83
N THR A 118 9.40 5.28 3.06
CA THR A 118 8.43 4.21 3.35
C THR A 118 8.68 3.62 4.74
N ALA A 119 9.91 3.25 5.03
CA ALA A 119 10.27 2.68 6.33
C ALA A 119 10.00 3.67 7.47
N GLU A 120 10.30 4.94 7.25
CA GLU A 120 10.07 5.97 8.24
C GLU A 120 8.58 6.13 8.56
N ARG A 121 7.73 6.12 7.53
CA ARG A 121 6.29 6.24 7.73
C ARG A 121 5.72 5.03 8.47
N ILE A 122 6.18 3.85 8.14
CA ILE A 122 5.78 2.63 8.86
C ILE A 122 6.19 2.71 10.32
N LYS A 123 7.42 3.14 10.57
CA LYS A 123 7.96 3.28 11.91
C LYS A 123 7.18 4.30 12.74
N GLU A 124 6.83 5.44 12.13
CA GLU A 124 6.03 6.46 12.82
C GLU A 124 4.69 5.92 13.27
N LEU A 125 4.08 5.08 12.43
CA LEU A 125 2.75 4.57 12.74
C LEU A 125 2.78 3.52 13.85
N TRP A 126 3.79 2.65 13.86
CA TRP A 126 3.80 1.52 14.79
C TRP A 126 5.06 1.36 15.62
N GLY A 127 6.11 2.05 15.27
CA GLY A 127 7.43 1.77 15.84
C GLY A 127 7.59 2.13 17.30
N GLU A 128 6.74 3.01 17.79
CA GLU A 128 6.85 3.53 19.14
C GLU A 128 5.93 2.83 20.14
N LYS A 129 5.34 1.74 19.73
CA LYS A 129 4.38 1.01 20.58
C LYS A 129 5.01 -0.06 21.41
#